data_cf6bcfcc216724de0368b497f5d539b9
#
_entry.id   cf6bcfcc216724de0368b497f5d539b9
#
_cell.length_a   1.000
_cell.length_b   1.000
_cell.length_c   1.000
_cell.angle_alpha   90.00
_cell.angle_beta   90.00
_cell.angle_gamma   90.00
#
_symmetry.space_group_name_H-M   'P 1'
#
loop_
_entity.id
_entity.type
_entity.pdbx_description
1 polymer ?
#
loop_
_entity_poly.entity_id
_entity_poly.type
_entity_poly.pdbx_seq_one_letter_code
_entity_poly.pdbx_strand_id
1 'polypeptide(L)'
;GDAAALLGEVLLETTPKRGIAWLRASVKLGNVQGMFSLGCCLQDGRGCKQNIEMAEELLEKVFFFHGYKEEEAAQRLALIAMDAERYGAALKYTVVAAKSGRPEILVQLAQLYHVEGDFKEALFWYKKAFDMLPSGSLADQIALCCSLMDEMKESAVWVKKAAELGSPLGMLHYAQYLLDTLPDTADASEPFHWFKSCYDAKADPQMPEDMQRSIRGEAANMAGMCSFWLGDQEEANAWYQKAYDLGDVYCLINLGNGALQQRPPQPEEAIHYLKEAWERGEEIFEDQVKGDIASQISVGYRMKKDWMNTFHWANQAAALDNETGMIDLGMMHLYGNGTPVNHDEGLRWLVKAYEKKGPQAKDVANYLGIFFQEIGDMAKAEEWYKRSAALGSDWGMMNLGLFYQHGLYGEPDLKRAKEWLEKAIAVHGDAEADVRAELEKGSACPEIHDDPPKEAAREEIDLKSLYM
;
A
#
# COMPACT_ATOMS: atom_id res chain seq x y z
N GLY A 1 -27.83 -30.65 49.91
CA GLY A 1 -27.34 -29.93 48.71
C GLY A 1 -25.84 -30.13 48.53
N ASP A 2 -25.06 -29.70 49.53
CA ASP A 2 -23.58 -29.65 49.45
C ASP A 2 -22.92 -31.01 49.26
N ALA A 3 -23.33 -32.02 50.08
CA ALA A 3 -22.80 -33.38 49.93
C ALA A 3 -23.09 -34.00 48.56
N ALA A 4 -24.24 -33.68 47.96
CA ALA A 4 -24.58 -34.15 46.63
C ALA A 4 -23.77 -33.43 45.54
N ALA A 5 -23.48 -32.13 45.72
CA ALA A 5 -22.61 -31.36 44.82
C ALA A 5 -21.18 -31.92 44.84
N LEU A 6 -20.58 -32.06 46.04
CA LEU A 6 -19.22 -32.58 46.20
C LEU A 6 -19.08 -34.02 45.67
N LEU A 7 -20.06 -34.92 45.99
CA LEU A 7 -20.05 -36.28 45.47
C LEU A 7 -20.20 -36.29 43.95
N GLY A 8 -21.02 -35.39 43.38
CA GLY A 8 -21.18 -35.22 41.96
C GLY A 8 -19.88 -34.83 41.29
N GLU A 9 -19.16 -33.82 41.81
CA GLU A 9 -17.86 -33.36 41.29
C GLU A 9 -16.80 -34.47 41.34
N VAL A 10 -16.66 -35.18 42.44
CA VAL A 10 -15.72 -36.29 42.55
C VAL A 10 -16.02 -37.42 41.56
N LEU A 11 -17.30 -37.74 41.37
CA LEU A 11 -17.72 -38.78 40.43
C LEU A 11 -17.60 -38.36 38.95
N LEU A 12 -17.51 -37.07 38.64
CA LEU A 12 -17.25 -36.62 37.24
C LEU A 12 -15.91 -37.14 36.72
N GLU A 13 -14.91 -37.37 37.56
CA GLU A 13 -13.59 -37.87 37.16
C GLU A 13 -13.61 -39.38 36.83
N THR A 14 -14.41 -40.14 37.57
CA THR A 14 -14.39 -41.61 37.49
C THR A 14 -15.60 -42.20 36.77
N THR A 15 -16.78 -41.67 37.05
CA THR A 15 -18.07 -42.11 36.50
C THR A 15 -18.95 -40.93 36.11
N PRO A 16 -18.66 -40.21 35.01
CA PRO A 16 -19.28 -38.93 34.66
C PRO A 16 -20.82 -38.95 34.67
N LYS A 17 -21.43 -40.02 34.14
CA LYS A 17 -22.90 -40.14 34.14
C LYS A 17 -23.52 -40.19 35.56
N ARG A 18 -22.83 -40.83 36.51
CA ARG A 18 -23.25 -40.84 37.92
C ARG A 18 -23.03 -39.50 38.58
N GLY A 19 -21.89 -38.83 38.26
CA GLY A 19 -21.61 -37.46 38.69
C GLY A 19 -22.73 -36.50 38.30
N ILE A 20 -23.16 -36.51 37.04
CA ILE A 20 -24.29 -35.70 36.57
C ILE A 20 -25.59 -35.98 37.33
N ALA A 21 -25.89 -37.24 37.65
CA ALA A 21 -27.10 -37.57 38.40
C ALA A 21 -27.10 -36.95 39.82
N TRP A 22 -25.94 -36.95 40.49
CA TRP A 22 -25.76 -36.31 41.81
C TRP A 22 -25.78 -34.78 41.70
N LEU A 23 -25.20 -34.18 40.68
CA LEU A 23 -25.30 -32.73 40.45
C LEU A 23 -26.75 -32.30 40.20
N ARG A 24 -27.54 -33.07 39.43
CA ARG A 24 -28.98 -32.81 39.25
C ARG A 24 -29.77 -32.89 40.52
N ALA A 25 -29.41 -33.85 41.40
CA ALA A 25 -30.03 -33.95 42.72
C ALA A 25 -29.68 -32.73 43.59
N SER A 26 -28.43 -32.28 43.56
CA SER A 26 -27.98 -31.07 44.26
C SER A 26 -28.73 -29.82 43.80
N VAL A 27 -28.89 -29.64 42.48
CA VAL A 27 -29.66 -28.53 41.87
C VAL A 27 -31.12 -28.53 42.34
N LYS A 28 -31.77 -29.69 42.39
CA LYS A 28 -33.15 -29.82 42.93
C LYS A 28 -33.28 -29.38 44.40
N LEU A 29 -32.18 -29.44 45.14
CA LEU A 29 -32.10 -28.96 46.53
C LEU A 29 -31.68 -27.48 46.62
N GLY A 30 -31.63 -26.74 45.50
CA GLY A 30 -31.31 -25.33 45.46
C GLY A 30 -29.84 -25.00 45.70
N ASN A 31 -28.93 -25.97 45.55
CA ASN A 31 -27.51 -25.78 45.86
C ASN A 31 -26.78 -25.05 44.73
N VAL A 32 -26.15 -23.91 45.01
CA VAL A 32 -25.47 -23.04 44.08
C VAL A 32 -24.21 -23.70 43.47
N GLN A 33 -23.45 -24.45 44.27
CA GLN A 33 -22.29 -25.22 43.79
C GLN A 33 -22.70 -26.26 42.75
N GLY A 34 -23.80 -26.99 43.03
CA GLY A 34 -24.35 -27.96 42.10
C GLY A 34 -24.86 -27.31 40.80
N MET A 35 -25.48 -26.12 40.90
CA MET A 35 -25.89 -25.33 39.70
C MET A 35 -24.70 -24.94 38.87
N PHE A 36 -23.63 -24.44 39.47
CA PHE A 36 -22.40 -24.08 38.77
C PHE A 36 -21.77 -25.28 38.04
N SER A 37 -21.53 -26.36 38.79
CA SER A 37 -20.86 -27.56 38.29
C SER A 37 -21.69 -28.26 37.18
N LEU A 38 -23.02 -28.33 37.35
CA LEU A 38 -23.90 -28.87 36.31
C LEU A 38 -23.95 -27.94 35.06
N GLY A 39 -24.01 -26.63 35.27
CA GLY A 39 -23.96 -25.65 34.19
C GLY A 39 -22.70 -25.79 33.34
N CYS A 40 -21.52 -25.90 33.98
CA CYS A 40 -20.27 -26.19 33.30
C CYS A 40 -20.29 -27.51 32.49
N CYS A 41 -20.80 -28.58 33.11
CA CYS A 41 -20.92 -29.90 32.46
C CYS A 41 -21.84 -29.86 31.25
N LEU A 42 -22.95 -29.12 31.32
CA LEU A 42 -23.88 -28.95 30.21
C LEU A 42 -23.30 -28.09 29.10
N GLN A 43 -22.53 -27.08 29.43
CA GLN A 43 -21.81 -26.24 28.45
C GLN A 43 -20.74 -27.05 27.71
N ASP A 44 -19.92 -27.82 28.46
CA ASP A 44 -18.78 -28.54 27.88
C ASP A 44 -19.18 -29.93 27.31
N GLY A 45 -20.40 -30.40 27.56
CA GLY A 45 -20.85 -31.76 27.20
C GLY A 45 -20.21 -32.86 28.08
N ARG A 46 -19.68 -32.55 29.25
CA ARG A 46 -18.92 -33.45 30.08
C ARG A 46 -19.85 -34.36 30.89
N GLY A 47 -19.88 -35.65 30.53
CA GLY A 47 -20.72 -36.67 31.20
C GLY A 47 -22.20 -36.61 30.83
N CYS A 48 -22.65 -35.66 30.02
CA CYS A 48 -23.99 -35.50 29.49
C CYS A 48 -23.95 -34.93 28.07
N LYS A 49 -25.08 -34.94 27.38
CA LYS A 49 -25.21 -34.21 26.11
C LYS A 49 -25.15 -32.71 26.41
N GLN A 50 -24.39 -32.00 25.59
CA GLN A 50 -24.32 -30.53 25.63
C GLN A 50 -25.72 -29.92 25.52
N ASN A 51 -26.00 -28.94 26.37
CA ASN A 51 -27.23 -28.15 26.34
C ASN A 51 -26.94 -26.73 26.83
N ILE A 52 -26.74 -25.82 25.88
CA ILE A 52 -26.31 -24.43 26.13
C ILE A 52 -27.43 -23.65 26.85
N GLU A 53 -28.70 -23.83 26.47
CA GLU A 53 -29.83 -23.11 27.08
C GLU A 53 -29.94 -23.45 28.61
N MET A 54 -29.88 -24.74 28.95
CA MET A 54 -29.93 -25.15 30.35
C MET A 54 -28.65 -24.77 31.12
N ALA A 55 -27.49 -24.76 30.46
CA ALA A 55 -26.24 -24.27 31.03
C ALA A 55 -26.34 -22.79 31.39
N GLU A 56 -26.83 -21.97 30.44
CA GLU A 56 -27.04 -20.54 30.63
C GLU A 56 -28.00 -20.26 31.76
N GLU A 57 -29.16 -20.94 31.82
CA GLU A 57 -30.14 -20.77 32.89
C GLU A 57 -29.54 -21.07 34.29
N LEU A 58 -28.73 -22.13 34.40
CA LEU A 58 -28.12 -22.49 35.66
C LEU A 58 -27.01 -21.52 36.09
N LEU A 59 -26.17 -21.12 35.13
CA LEU A 59 -25.08 -20.17 35.35
C LEU A 59 -25.61 -18.76 35.67
N GLU A 60 -26.74 -18.33 35.07
CA GLU A 60 -27.41 -17.08 35.46
C GLU A 60 -27.93 -17.11 36.90
N LYS A 61 -28.50 -18.22 37.34
CA LYS A 61 -28.90 -18.37 38.76
C LYS A 61 -27.70 -18.21 39.67
N VAL A 62 -26.54 -18.79 39.33
CA VAL A 62 -25.30 -18.63 40.11
C VAL A 62 -24.83 -17.18 40.09
N PHE A 63 -24.84 -16.56 38.94
CA PHE A 63 -24.42 -15.16 38.76
C PHE A 63 -25.29 -14.19 39.59
N PHE A 64 -26.61 -14.33 39.55
CA PHE A 64 -27.52 -13.47 40.32
C PHE A 64 -27.56 -13.79 41.85
N PHE A 65 -26.93 -14.88 42.26
CA PHE A 65 -26.82 -15.20 43.70
C PHE A 65 -25.79 -14.31 44.42
N HIS A 66 -24.96 -13.56 43.69
CA HIS A 66 -23.96 -12.61 44.21
C HIS A 66 -23.09 -13.17 45.33
N GLY A 67 -22.22 -14.09 45.02
CA GLY A 67 -21.34 -14.66 46.03
C GLY A 67 -20.48 -15.79 45.46
N TYR A 68 -20.88 -17.04 45.79
CA TYR A 68 -20.11 -18.22 45.40
C TYR A 68 -19.97 -18.32 43.86
N LYS A 69 -18.73 -18.22 43.36
CA LYS A 69 -18.36 -18.39 41.94
C LYS A 69 -19.06 -17.43 40.97
N GLU A 70 -19.40 -16.22 41.42
CA GLU A 70 -20.02 -15.21 40.57
C GLU A 70 -19.12 -14.85 39.38
N GLU A 71 -17.82 -14.66 39.60
CA GLU A 71 -16.86 -14.28 38.54
C GLU A 71 -16.64 -15.41 37.54
N GLU A 72 -16.55 -16.67 38.02
CA GLU A 72 -16.40 -17.83 37.13
C GLU A 72 -17.69 -18.10 36.34
N ALA A 73 -18.87 -17.92 36.93
CA ALA A 73 -20.15 -18.04 36.27
C ALA A 73 -20.29 -16.93 35.19
N ALA A 74 -19.91 -15.69 35.54
CA ALA A 74 -19.88 -14.58 34.61
C ALA A 74 -18.97 -14.87 33.43
N GLN A 75 -17.78 -15.41 33.64
CA GLN A 75 -16.86 -15.78 32.55
C GLN A 75 -17.50 -16.83 31.64
N ARG A 76 -18.15 -17.87 32.19
CA ARG A 76 -18.84 -18.89 31.38
C ARG A 76 -20.01 -18.33 30.59
N LEU A 77 -20.80 -17.43 31.20
CA LEU A 77 -21.89 -16.72 30.50
C LEU A 77 -21.38 -15.79 29.42
N ALA A 78 -20.26 -15.11 29.66
CA ALA A 78 -19.63 -14.28 28.65
C ALA A 78 -19.24 -15.09 27.39
N LEU A 79 -18.64 -16.27 27.57
CA LEU A 79 -18.31 -17.17 26.46
C LEU A 79 -19.55 -17.62 25.69
N ILE A 80 -20.63 -18.04 26.40
CA ILE A 80 -21.90 -18.40 25.76
C ILE A 80 -22.48 -17.24 24.96
N ALA A 81 -22.41 -16.02 25.50
CA ALA A 81 -22.92 -14.83 24.85
C ALA A 81 -22.06 -14.41 23.62
N MET A 82 -20.74 -14.60 23.70
CA MET A 82 -19.82 -14.37 22.57
C MET A 82 -20.09 -15.36 21.42
N ASP A 83 -20.20 -16.66 21.73
CA ASP A 83 -20.50 -17.70 20.75
C ASP A 83 -21.86 -17.48 20.05
N ALA A 84 -22.79 -16.82 20.75
CA ALA A 84 -24.10 -16.44 20.23
C ALA A 84 -24.14 -15.02 19.63
N GLU A 85 -23.01 -14.36 19.46
CA GLU A 85 -22.84 -12.99 18.93
C GLU A 85 -23.64 -11.92 19.72
N ARG A 86 -23.96 -12.18 20.98
CA ARG A 86 -24.67 -11.28 21.88
C ARG A 86 -23.68 -10.38 22.65
N TYR A 87 -22.96 -9.49 21.93
CA TYR A 87 -21.83 -8.72 22.47
C TYR A 87 -22.18 -7.85 23.68
N GLY A 88 -23.32 -7.19 23.71
CA GLY A 88 -23.76 -6.40 24.86
C GLY A 88 -23.99 -7.24 26.12
N ALA A 89 -24.49 -8.48 25.99
CA ALA A 89 -24.60 -9.42 27.09
C ALA A 89 -23.22 -9.95 27.52
N ALA A 90 -22.36 -10.28 26.54
CA ALA A 90 -20.99 -10.70 26.81
C ALA A 90 -20.23 -9.63 27.59
N LEU A 91 -20.33 -8.35 27.19
CA LEU A 91 -19.70 -7.22 27.87
C LEU A 91 -20.15 -7.14 29.35
N LYS A 92 -21.47 -7.20 29.61
CA LYS A 92 -22.02 -7.18 30.97
C LYS A 92 -21.41 -8.25 31.85
N TYR A 93 -21.32 -9.48 31.38
CA TYR A 93 -20.76 -10.59 32.13
C TYR A 93 -19.24 -10.48 32.26
N THR A 94 -18.53 -10.08 31.21
CA THR A 94 -17.06 -9.97 31.26
C THR A 94 -16.59 -8.87 32.20
N VAL A 95 -17.35 -7.77 32.35
CA VAL A 95 -17.07 -6.72 33.36
C VAL A 95 -17.04 -7.31 34.79
N VAL A 96 -17.97 -8.21 35.10
CA VAL A 96 -17.98 -8.88 36.41
C VAL A 96 -16.83 -9.88 36.52
N ALA A 97 -16.60 -10.70 35.50
CA ALA A 97 -15.50 -11.65 35.46
C ALA A 97 -14.12 -10.99 35.60
N ALA A 98 -13.96 -9.76 35.10
CA ALA A 98 -12.72 -8.99 35.16
C ALA A 98 -12.30 -8.58 36.59
N LYS A 99 -13.22 -8.68 37.58
CA LYS A 99 -12.89 -8.49 39.02
C LYS A 99 -11.87 -9.51 39.50
N SER A 100 -11.80 -10.69 38.86
CA SER A 100 -10.79 -11.73 39.14
C SER A 100 -9.35 -11.24 38.85
N GLY A 101 -9.18 -10.18 38.11
CA GLY A 101 -7.90 -9.61 37.75
C GLY A 101 -7.05 -10.46 36.82
N ARG A 102 -7.59 -11.52 36.20
CA ARG A 102 -6.84 -12.38 35.28
C ARG A 102 -6.58 -11.68 33.95
N PRO A 103 -5.33 -11.65 33.47
CA PRO A 103 -4.97 -10.90 32.26
C PRO A 103 -5.78 -11.34 31.04
N GLU A 104 -6.08 -12.63 30.87
CA GLU A 104 -6.85 -13.15 29.75
C GLU A 104 -8.27 -12.58 29.70
N ILE A 105 -8.90 -12.39 30.88
CA ILE A 105 -10.24 -11.80 31.00
C ILE A 105 -10.19 -10.30 30.71
N LEU A 106 -9.13 -9.62 31.16
CA LEU A 106 -8.93 -8.19 30.84
C LEU A 106 -8.77 -7.96 29.33
N VAL A 107 -8.07 -8.88 28.64
CA VAL A 107 -7.96 -8.86 27.19
C VAL A 107 -9.32 -9.06 26.50
N GLN A 108 -10.11 -10.05 26.97
CA GLN A 108 -11.46 -10.27 26.45
C GLN A 108 -12.37 -9.06 26.66
N LEU A 109 -12.26 -8.41 27.82
CA LEU A 109 -13.01 -7.19 28.11
C LEU A 109 -12.62 -6.04 27.17
N ALA A 110 -11.32 -5.87 26.97
CA ALA A 110 -10.81 -4.87 26.03
C ALA A 110 -11.26 -5.13 24.59
N GLN A 111 -11.25 -6.40 24.14
CA GLN A 111 -11.76 -6.78 22.82
C GLN A 111 -13.25 -6.47 22.65
N LEU A 112 -14.06 -6.71 23.67
CA LEU A 112 -15.49 -6.39 23.63
C LEU A 112 -15.73 -4.89 23.52
N TYR A 113 -15.02 -4.07 24.31
CA TYR A 113 -15.08 -2.61 24.18
C TYR A 113 -14.61 -2.13 22.81
N HIS A 114 -13.58 -2.77 22.24
CA HIS A 114 -13.10 -2.47 20.90
C HIS A 114 -14.19 -2.73 19.83
N VAL A 115 -14.88 -3.87 19.90
CA VAL A 115 -15.99 -4.22 18.99
C VAL A 115 -17.17 -3.26 19.14
N GLU A 116 -17.47 -2.80 20.36
CA GLU A 116 -18.50 -1.80 20.63
C GLU A 116 -18.07 -0.37 20.21
N GLY A 117 -16.81 -0.15 19.80
CA GLY A 117 -16.26 1.13 19.39
C GLY A 117 -15.84 2.04 20.55
N ASP A 118 -15.85 1.56 21.77
CA ASP A 118 -15.31 2.29 22.92
C ASP A 118 -13.80 2.07 23.06
N PHE A 119 -13.06 2.72 22.19
CA PHE A 119 -11.60 2.56 22.12
C PHE A 119 -10.88 3.08 23.37
N LYS A 120 -11.50 3.99 24.15
CA LYS A 120 -10.91 4.48 25.41
C LYS A 120 -10.92 3.43 26.47
N GLU A 121 -12.06 2.78 26.68
CA GLU A 121 -12.17 1.68 27.63
C GLU A 121 -11.32 0.47 27.15
N ALA A 122 -11.36 0.16 25.85
CA ALA A 122 -10.51 -0.88 25.27
C ALA A 122 -9.03 -0.62 25.57
N LEU A 123 -8.54 0.59 25.31
CA LEU A 123 -7.16 1.00 25.60
C LEU A 123 -6.79 0.85 27.08
N PHE A 124 -7.68 1.29 27.97
CA PHE A 124 -7.47 1.17 29.40
C PHE A 124 -7.25 -0.29 29.83
N TRP A 125 -8.13 -1.19 29.38
CA TRP A 125 -8.07 -2.59 29.74
C TRP A 125 -6.91 -3.34 29.07
N TYR A 126 -6.58 -3.02 27.80
CA TYR A 126 -5.38 -3.56 27.17
C TYR A 126 -4.10 -3.14 27.88
N LYS A 127 -3.93 -1.86 28.26
CA LYS A 127 -2.77 -1.40 29.03
C LYS A 127 -2.67 -2.12 30.36
N LYS A 128 -3.78 -2.30 31.05
CA LYS A 128 -3.81 -3.03 32.32
C LYS A 128 -3.42 -4.51 32.17
N ALA A 129 -3.87 -5.16 31.10
CA ALA A 129 -3.46 -6.52 30.78
C ALA A 129 -1.97 -6.59 30.43
N PHE A 130 -1.48 -5.62 29.65
CA PHE A 130 -0.09 -5.50 29.23
C PHE A 130 0.86 -5.32 30.43
N ASP A 131 0.50 -4.52 31.42
CA ASP A 131 1.29 -4.32 32.65
C ASP A 131 1.48 -5.62 33.43
N MET A 132 0.54 -6.56 33.29
CA MET A 132 0.60 -7.87 33.96
C MET A 132 1.33 -8.93 33.14
N LEU A 133 1.10 -8.94 31.82
CA LEU A 133 1.66 -9.90 30.87
C LEU A 133 2.04 -9.23 29.58
N PRO A 134 3.21 -8.58 29.50
CA PRO A 134 3.66 -7.91 28.27
C PRO A 134 3.79 -8.89 27.11
N SER A 135 3.18 -8.54 25.96
CA SER A 135 3.32 -9.28 24.71
C SER A 135 3.25 -8.35 23.51
N GLY A 136 3.86 -8.76 22.41
CA GLY A 136 3.83 -8.00 21.16
C GLY A 136 2.41 -7.83 20.64
N SER A 137 1.60 -8.89 20.69
CA SER A 137 0.19 -8.86 20.27
C SER A 137 -0.66 -7.86 21.06
N LEU A 138 -0.44 -7.75 22.39
CA LEU A 138 -1.13 -6.73 23.19
C LEU A 138 -0.67 -5.31 22.83
N ALA A 139 0.62 -5.13 22.59
CA ALA A 139 1.14 -3.83 22.16
C ALA A 139 0.56 -3.41 20.81
N ASP A 140 0.36 -4.36 19.87
CA ASP A 140 -0.33 -4.10 18.59
C ASP A 140 -1.77 -3.62 18.82
N GLN A 141 -2.52 -4.28 19.70
CA GLN A 141 -3.90 -3.88 20.01
C GLN A 141 -3.98 -2.48 20.66
N ILE A 142 -3.02 -2.15 21.52
CA ILE A 142 -2.90 -0.80 22.10
C ILE A 142 -2.60 0.22 21.02
N ALA A 143 -1.65 -0.08 20.12
CA ALA A 143 -1.30 0.79 19.00
C ALA A 143 -2.50 1.05 18.09
N LEU A 144 -3.27 0.01 17.78
CA LEU A 144 -4.49 0.10 16.98
C LEU A 144 -5.54 1.00 17.65
N CYS A 145 -5.78 0.84 18.95
CA CYS A 145 -6.70 1.70 19.69
C CYS A 145 -6.25 3.17 19.64
N CYS A 146 -4.95 3.45 19.82
CA CYS A 146 -4.41 4.80 19.73
C CYS A 146 -4.60 5.39 18.31
N SER A 147 -4.37 4.60 17.26
CA SER A 147 -4.58 5.01 15.87
C SER A 147 -6.04 5.35 15.59
N LEU A 148 -6.99 4.51 16.05
CA LEU A 148 -8.44 4.75 15.89
C LEU A 148 -8.95 5.98 16.65
N MET A 149 -8.21 6.44 17.67
CA MET A 149 -8.48 7.68 18.40
C MET A 149 -7.71 8.89 17.86
N ASP A 150 -7.01 8.76 16.73
CA ASP A 150 -6.14 9.79 16.13
C ASP A 150 -4.94 10.21 17.02
N GLU A 151 -4.55 9.35 17.97
CA GLU A 151 -3.39 9.55 18.83
C GLU A 151 -2.10 8.97 18.19
N MET A 152 -1.75 9.46 17.00
CA MET A 152 -0.69 8.91 16.16
C MET A 152 0.68 8.81 16.83
N LYS A 153 1.03 9.80 17.69
CA LYS A 153 2.32 9.79 18.41
C LYS A 153 2.40 8.65 19.43
N GLU A 154 1.31 8.39 20.14
CA GLU A 154 1.26 7.30 21.10
C GLU A 154 1.20 5.95 20.38
N SER A 155 0.44 5.86 19.29
CA SER A 155 0.40 4.69 18.41
C SER A 155 1.81 4.29 17.96
N ALA A 156 2.62 5.23 17.45
CA ALA A 156 3.98 4.95 17.01
C ALA A 156 4.88 4.37 18.13
N VAL A 157 4.73 4.85 19.36
CA VAL A 157 5.46 4.30 20.51
C VAL A 157 5.08 2.84 20.77
N TRP A 158 3.78 2.52 20.68
CA TRP A 158 3.30 1.16 20.93
C TRP A 158 3.60 0.21 19.77
N VAL A 159 3.57 0.67 18.53
CA VAL A 159 4.01 -0.10 17.35
C VAL A 159 5.47 -0.49 17.49
N LYS A 160 6.35 0.47 17.84
CA LYS A 160 7.76 0.18 18.14
C LYS A 160 7.91 -0.89 19.24
N LYS A 161 7.16 -0.75 20.33
CA LYS A 161 7.20 -1.70 21.45
C LYS A 161 6.71 -3.09 21.05
N ALA A 162 5.71 -3.18 20.18
CA ALA A 162 5.24 -4.43 19.60
C ALA A 162 6.33 -5.12 18.77
N ALA A 163 7.04 -4.35 17.94
CA ALA A 163 8.17 -4.84 17.15
C ALA A 163 9.31 -5.36 18.03
N GLU A 164 9.69 -4.60 19.07
CA GLU A 164 10.73 -5.00 20.04
C GLU A 164 10.36 -6.26 20.83
N LEU A 165 9.07 -6.51 21.06
CA LEU A 165 8.54 -7.72 21.70
C LEU A 165 8.34 -8.91 20.74
N GLY A 166 8.73 -8.74 19.48
CA GLY A 166 8.75 -9.82 18.50
C GLY A 166 7.43 -10.05 17.76
N SER A 167 6.48 -9.12 17.79
CA SER A 167 5.27 -9.22 16.97
C SER A 167 5.60 -9.02 15.49
N PRO A 168 5.26 -9.97 14.58
CA PRO A 168 5.44 -9.77 13.15
C PRO A 168 4.67 -8.57 12.62
N LEU A 169 3.43 -8.38 13.07
CA LEU A 169 2.59 -7.25 12.69
C LEU A 169 3.17 -5.92 13.21
N GLY A 170 3.67 -5.92 14.46
CA GLY A 170 4.36 -4.76 15.03
C GLY A 170 5.64 -4.40 14.25
N MET A 171 6.44 -5.40 13.84
CA MET A 171 7.61 -5.19 13.00
C MET A 171 7.26 -4.58 11.64
N LEU A 172 6.20 -5.10 10.99
CA LEU A 172 5.70 -4.59 9.71
C LEU A 172 5.28 -3.12 9.84
N HIS A 173 4.38 -2.82 10.78
CA HIS A 173 3.88 -1.45 10.98
C HIS A 173 4.97 -0.47 11.44
N TYR A 174 5.93 -0.93 12.27
CA TYR A 174 7.03 -0.06 12.68
C TYR A 174 7.96 0.29 11.52
N ALA A 175 8.26 -0.69 10.67
CA ALA A 175 9.05 -0.45 9.47
C ALA A 175 8.33 0.50 8.49
N GLN A 176 7.02 0.36 8.31
CA GLN A 176 6.20 1.29 7.52
C GLN A 176 6.23 2.70 8.12
N TYR A 177 6.00 2.83 9.43
CA TYR A 177 6.09 4.12 10.11
C TYR A 177 7.46 4.79 9.94
N LEU A 178 8.54 4.02 9.99
CA LEU A 178 9.88 4.54 9.72
C LEU A 178 9.99 5.07 8.29
N LEU A 179 9.49 4.35 7.29
CA LEU A 179 9.49 4.81 5.89
C LEU A 179 8.70 6.10 5.70
N ASP A 180 7.50 6.20 6.28
CA ASP A 180 6.64 7.38 6.17
C ASP A 180 7.24 8.64 6.82
N THR A 181 8.15 8.44 7.78
CA THR A 181 8.82 9.54 8.51
C THR A 181 10.22 9.84 8.01
N LEU A 182 10.76 9.01 7.09
CA LEU A 182 12.08 9.25 6.50
C LEU A 182 12.03 10.45 5.54
N PRO A 183 13.04 11.36 5.59
CA PRO A 183 13.25 12.30 4.49
C PRO A 183 13.62 11.58 3.19
N ASP A 184 13.28 12.17 2.04
CA ASP A 184 13.54 11.58 0.70
C ASP A 184 15.01 11.18 0.43
N THR A 185 15.94 11.70 1.21
CA THR A 185 17.39 11.44 1.08
C THR A 185 17.93 10.49 2.15
N ALA A 186 17.06 9.90 2.98
CA ALA A 186 17.50 9.11 4.12
C ALA A 186 17.79 7.65 3.76
N ASP A 187 18.64 7.03 4.57
CA ASP A 187 19.02 5.63 4.47
C ASP A 187 17.87 4.70 4.89
N ALA A 188 17.39 3.86 3.99
CA ALA A 188 16.33 2.88 4.24
C ALA A 188 16.80 1.60 4.96
N SER A 189 18.02 1.56 5.51
CA SER A 189 18.60 0.37 6.15
C SER A 189 17.84 -0.07 7.40
N GLU A 190 17.35 0.87 8.23
CA GLU A 190 16.60 0.52 9.43
C GLU A 190 15.22 -0.07 9.11
N PRO A 191 14.38 0.53 8.25
CA PRO A 191 13.14 -0.10 7.77
C PRO A 191 13.39 -1.47 7.15
N PHE A 192 14.42 -1.61 6.30
CA PHE A 192 14.81 -2.89 5.70
C PHE A 192 15.05 -3.96 6.76
N HIS A 193 15.82 -3.62 7.82
CA HIS A 193 16.09 -4.56 8.91
C HIS A 193 14.79 -5.08 9.57
N TRP A 194 13.83 -4.19 9.80
CA TRP A 194 12.57 -4.56 10.44
C TRP A 194 11.66 -5.38 9.51
N PHE A 195 11.57 -5.06 8.22
CA PHE A 195 10.85 -5.88 7.25
C PHE A 195 11.45 -7.28 7.11
N LYS A 196 12.78 -7.37 7.04
CA LYS A 196 13.49 -8.65 7.05
C LYS A 196 13.22 -9.45 8.34
N SER A 197 13.25 -8.79 9.49
CA SER A 197 12.95 -9.42 10.77
C SER A 197 11.50 -9.94 10.84
N CYS A 198 10.55 -9.19 10.27
CA CYS A 198 9.16 -9.60 10.13
C CYS A 198 9.04 -10.87 9.25
N TYR A 199 9.71 -10.88 8.09
CA TYR A 199 9.73 -12.04 7.20
C TYR A 199 10.30 -13.29 7.88
N ASP A 200 11.39 -13.14 8.62
CA ASP A 200 12.12 -14.23 9.32
C ASP A 200 11.45 -14.62 10.66
N ALA A 201 10.43 -13.89 11.12
CA ALA A 201 9.77 -14.12 12.38
C ALA A 201 9.17 -15.53 12.46
N LYS A 202 9.19 -16.11 13.69
CA LYS A 202 8.55 -17.41 13.92
C LYS A 202 7.04 -17.31 13.72
N ALA A 203 6.46 -18.39 13.22
CA ALA A 203 5.02 -18.52 13.11
C ALA A 203 4.34 -18.34 14.48
N ASP A 204 3.30 -17.49 14.55
CA ASP A 204 2.46 -17.36 15.73
C ASP A 204 1.35 -18.43 15.67
N PRO A 205 1.32 -19.40 16.62
CA PRO A 205 0.30 -20.44 16.62
C PRO A 205 -1.13 -19.91 16.79
N GLN A 206 -1.31 -18.67 17.23
CA GLN A 206 -2.63 -18.05 17.45
C GLN A 206 -3.10 -17.27 16.21
N MET A 207 -2.20 -17.00 15.26
CA MET A 207 -2.52 -16.27 14.02
C MET A 207 -2.86 -17.25 12.89
N PRO A 208 -3.94 -17.03 12.12
CA PRO A 208 -4.27 -17.85 10.95
C PRO A 208 -3.09 -17.90 9.94
N GLU A 209 -2.90 -19.05 9.31
CA GLU A 209 -1.74 -19.29 8.41
C GLU A 209 -1.77 -18.37 7.19
N ASP A 210 -2.96 -18.09 6.64
CA ASP A 210 -3.17 -17.16 5.54
C ASP A 210 -2.77 -15.73 5.91
N MET A 211 -3.10 -15.27 7.10
CA MET A 211 -2.71 -13.96 7.61
C MET A 211 -1.18 -13.87 7.81
N GLN A 212 -0.56 -14.92 8.37
CA GLN A 212 0.90 -14.97 8.50
C GLN A 212 1.60 -14.93 7.15
N ARG A 213 1.05 -15.63 6.16
CA ARG A 213 1.55 -15.63 4.79
C ARG A 213 1.44 -14.25 4.18
N SER A 214 0.30 -13.56 4.35
CA SER A 214 0.07 -12.20 3.85
C SER A 214 1.07 -11.20 4.46
N ILE A 215 1.22 -11.20 5.79
CA ILE A 215 2.19 -10.32 6.49
C ILE A 215 3.61 -10.54 5.98
N ARG A 216 4.03 -11.79 5.79
CA ARG A 216 5.36 -12.12 5.26
C ARG A 216 5.52 -11.70 3.81
N GLY A 217 4.49 -11.85 2.99
CA GLY A 217 4.49 -11.41 1.59
C GLY A 217 4.68 -9.91 1.49
N GLU A 218 3.89 -9.15 2.25
CA GLU A 218 4.00 -7.70 2.34
C GLU A 218 5.38 -7.26 2.86
N ALA A 219 5.87 -7.88 3.93
CA ALA A 219 7.19 -7.58 4.47
C ALA A 219 8.31 -7.86 3.45
N ALA A 220 8.22 -8.94 2.67
CA ALA A 220 9.18 -9.25 1.62
C ALA A 220 9.12 -8.21 0.48
N ASN A 221 7.92 -7.80 0.06
CA ASN A 221 7.76 -6.77 -0.96
C ASN A 221 8.37 -5.43 -0.50
N MET A 222 8.09 -5.01 0.74
CA MET A 222 8.63 -3.77 1.32
C MET A 222 10.15 -3.85 1.53
N ALA A 223 10.70 -5.01 1.93
CA ALA A 223 12.14 -5.23 1.98
C ALA A 223 12.79 -5.07 0.59
N GLY A 224 12.14 -5.57 -0.45
CA GLY A 224 12.57 -5.36 -1.84
C GLY A 224 12.61 -3.87 -2.22
N MET A 225 11.60 -3.10 -1.86
CA MET A 225 11.58 -1.65 -2.08
C MET A 225 12.74 -0.94 -1.34
N CYS A 226 13.00 -1.30 -0.09
CA CYS A 226 14.12 -0.75 0.66
C CYS A 226 15.47 -1.08 -0.02
N SER A 227 15.67 -2.34 -0.44
CA SER A 227 16.89 -2.74 -1.16
C SER A 227 17.08 -1.97 -2.47
N PHE A 228 15.99 -1.73 -3.20
CA PHE A 228 16.01 -0.91 -4.42
C PHE A 228 16.47 0.52 -4.13
N TRP A 229 15.93 1.17 -3.08
CA TRP A 229 16.34 2.52 -2.69
C TRP A 229 17.78 2.59 -2.16
N LEU A 230 18.28 1.50 -1.58
CA LEU A 230 19.69 1.36 -1.19
C LEU A 230 20.62 1.11 -2.39
N GLY A 231 20.07 0.94 -3.61
CA GLY A 231 20.80 0.74 -4.84
C GLY A 231 21.16 -0.72 -5.14
N ASP A 232 20.68 -1.68 -4.36
CA ASP A 232 20.90 -3.11 -4.59
C ASP A 232 19.73 -3.75 -5.34
N GLN A 233 19.78 -3.67 -6.66
CA GLN A 233 18.76 -4.21 -7.55
C GLN A 233 18.66 -5.75 -7.50
N GLU A 234 19.78 -6.45 -7.28
CA GLU A 234 19.79 -7.91 -7.21
C GLU A 234 19.10 -8.39 -5.93
N GLU A 235 19.42 -7.76 -4.80
CA GLU A 235 18.75 -8.07 -3.54
C GLU A 235 17.25 -7.69 -3.59
N ALA A 236 16.91 -6.54 -4.19
CA ALA A 236 15.52 -6.14 -4.38
C ALA A 236 14.71 -7.19 -5.16
N ASN A 237 15.22 -7.65 -6.30
CA ASN A 237 14.56 -8.69 -7.10
C ASN A 237 14.41 -10.01 -6.33
N ALA A 238 15.43 -10.42 -5.54
CA ALA A 238 15.35 -11.61 -4.71
C ALA A 238 14.24 -11.49 -3.63
N TRP A 239 14.04 -10.32 -3.05
CA TRP A 239 12.97 -10.06 -2.10
C TRP A 239 11.58 -10.03 -2.77
N TYR A 240 11.44 -9.39 -3.93
CA TYR A 240 10.19 -9.40 -4.70
C TYR A 240 9.79 -10.82 -5.11
N GLN A 241 10.76 -11.68 -5.47
CA GLN A 241 10.48 -13.08 -5.77
C GLN A 241 9.95 -13.84 -4.55
N LYS A 242 10.50 -13.60 -3.35
CA LYS A 242 9.96 -14.18 -2.10
C LYS A 242 8.53 -13.72 -1.82
N ALA A 243 8.23 -12.44 -2.09
CA ALA A 243 6.88 -11.90 -1.96
C ALA A 243 5.91 -12.57 -2.94
N TYR A 244 6.33 -12.76 -4.20
CA TYR A 244 5.58 -13.46 -5.24
C TYR A 244 5.24 -14.90 -4.83
N ASP A 245 6.21 -15.65 -4.30
CA ASP A 245 6.04 -17.02 -3.84
C ASP A 245 5.05 -17.14 -2.66
N LEU A 246 4.90 -16.07 -1.89
CA LEU A 246 3.91 -15.94 -0.80
C LEU A 246 2.55 -15.44 -1.27
N GLY A 247 2.44 -15.04 -2.54
CA GLY A 247 1.18 -14.63 -3.17
C GLY A 247 0.88 -13.13 -3.06
N ASP A 248 1.85 -12.31 -2.64
CA ASP A 248 1.70 -10.85 -2.69
C ASP A 248 1.50 -10.39 -4.14
N VAL A 249 0.53 -9.50 -4.36
CA VAL A 249 0.19 -9.02 -5.72
C VAL A 249 0.93 -7.74 -6.06
N TYR A 250 1.27 -6.92 -5.05
CA TYR A 250 1.97 -5.66 -5.27
C TYR A 250 3.41 -5.86 -5.77
N CYS A 251 4.07 -6.96 -5.36
CA CYS A 251 5.42 -7.28 -5.82
C CYS A 251 5.50 -7.47 -7.35
N LEU A 252 4.40 -7.87 -8.00
CA LEU A 252 4.32 -8.03 -9.46
C LEU A 252 4.55 -6.71 -10.20
N ILE A 253 4.06 -5.60 -9.62
CA ILE A 253 4.29 -4.25 -10.16
C ILE A 253 5.78 -3.91 -10.07
N ASN A 254 6.40 -4.20 -8.92
CA ASN A 254 7.82 -3.93 -8.69
C ASN A 254 8.72 -4.82 -9.57
N LEU A 255 8.40 -6.10 -9.73
CA LEU A 255 9.10 -7.00 -10.65
C LEU A 255 8.99 -6.52 -12.11
N GLY A 256 7.79 -6.13 -12.53
CA GLY A 256 7.55 -5.61 -13.86
C GLY A 256 8.32 -4.32 -14.14
N ASN A 257 8.26 -3.36 -13.21
CA ASN A 257 9.00 -2.10 -13.33
C ASN A 257 10.53 -2.33 -13.27
N GLY A 258 10.98 -3.23 -12.41
CA GLY A 258 12.39 -3.63 -12.33
C GLY A 258 12.89 -4.20 -13.66
N ALA A 259 12.09 -5.06 -14.32
CA ALA A 259 12.43 -5.63 -15.61
C ALA A 259 12.52 -4.58 -16.75
N LEU A 260 11.67 -3.53 -16.72
CA LEU A 260 11.77 -2.41 -17.66
C LEU A 260 13.04 -1.57 -17.46
N GLN A 261 13.53 -1.46 -16.24
CA GLN A 261 14.69 -0.63 -15.87
C GLN A 261 16.03 -1.38 -15.95
N GLN A 262 16.03 -2.70 -16.14
CA GLN A 262 17.25 -3.49 -16.32
C GLN A 262 18.05 -3.03 -17.54
N ARG A 263 19.35 -3.31 -17.55
CA ARG A 263 20.24 -3.01 -18.67
C ARG A 263 20.91 -4.27 -19.17
N PRO A 264 20.47 -4.86 -20.33
CA PRO A 264 19.38 -4.38 -21.20
C PRO A 264 17.99 -4.60 -20.59
N PRO A 265 16.98 -3.78 -20.99
CA PRO A 265 15.59 -3.96 -20.55
C PRO A 265 15.02 -5.33 -20.94
N GLN A 266 14.10 -5.85 -20.12
CA GLN A 266 13.45 -7.16 -20.30
C GLN A 266 11.93 -6.97 -20.52
N PRO A 267 11.49 -6.44 -21.66
CA PRO A 267 10.08 -6.07 -21.85
C PRO A 267 9.12 -7.25 -21.85
N GLU A 268 9.55 -8.45 -22.25
CA GLU A 268 8.72 -9.66 -22.19
C GLU A 268 8.38 -10.03 -20.75
N GLU A 269 9.39 -10.04 -19.90
CA GLU A 269 9.24 -10.35 -18.47
C GLU A 269 8.40 -9.28 -17.76
N ALA A 270 8.65 -8.02 -18.05
CA ALA A 270 7.86 -6.91 -17.52
C ALA A 270 6.38 -7.03 -17.88
N ILE A 271 6.06 -7.26 -19.17
CA ILE A 271 4.70 -7.44 -19.64
C ILE A 271 4.03 -8.64 -18.96
N HIS A 272 4.77 -9.72 -18.72
CA HIS A 272 4.24 -10.90 -18.03
C HIS A 272 3.79 -10.57 -16.60
N TYR A 273 4.69 -10.02 -15.78
CA TYR A 273 4.38 -9.67 -14.39
C TYR A 273 3.29 -8.60 -14.29
N LEU A 274 3.35 -7.54 -15.12
CA LEU A 274 2.37 -6.47 -15.08
C LEU A 274 0.97 -6.92 -15.53
N LYS A 275 0.86 -7.84 -16.48
CA LYS A 275 -0.42 -8.44 -16.85
C LYS A 275 -0.98 -9.33 -15.76
N GLU A 276 -0.13 -10.12 -15.11
CA GLU A 276 -0.54 -10.91 -13.96
C GLU A 276 -1.00 -9.99 -12.81
N ALA A 277 -0.31 -8.85 -12.59
CA ALA A 277 -0.75 -7.83 -11.64
C ALA A 277 -2.14 -7.27 -12.01
N TRP A 278 -2.36 -6.96 -13.29
CA TRP A 278 -3.63 -6.46 -13.79
C TRP A 278 -4.78 -7.45 -13.54
N GLU A 279 -4.57 -8.73 -13.86
CA GLU A 279 -5.57 -9.79 -13.72
C GLU A 279 -5.87 -10.11 -12.25
N ARG A 280 -4.83 -10.30 -11.43
CA ARG A 280 -4.98 -10.65 -9.99
C ARG A 280 -5.41 -9.47 -9.14
N GLY A 281 -5.10 -8.25 -9.57
CA GLY A 281 -5.40 -7.01 -8.86
C GLY A 281 -6.76 -6.39 -9.19
N GLU A 282 -7.63 -7.06 -9.99
CA GLU A 282 -8.89 -6.49 -10.47
C GLU A 282 -9.80 -5.97 -9.33
N GLU A 283 -9.89 -6.71 -8.23
CA GLU A 283 -10.67 -6.34 -7.05
C GLU A 283 -9.85 -5.67 -5.94
N ILE A 284 -8.51 -5.66 -6.06
CA ILE A 284 -7.59 -5.20 -5.02
C ILE A 284 -7.14 -3.77 -5.30
N PHE A 285 -6.82 -3.45 -6.56
CA PHE A 285 -6.22 -2.18 -6.94
C PHE A 285 -7.27 -1.11 -7.25
N GLU A 286 -7.01 0.09 -6.75
CA GLU A 286 -7.74 1.29 -7.15
C GLU A 286 -7.45 1.67 -8.61
N ASP A 287 -8.34 2.46 -9.21
CA ASP A 287 -8.22 2.87 -10.62
C ASP A 287 -6.89 3.57 -10.94
N GLN A 288 -6.35 4.33 -9.99
CA GLN A 288 -5.04 4.97 -10.15
C GLN A 288 -3.93 3.94 -10.35
N VAL A 289 -3.85 2.91 -9.50
CA VAL A 289 -2.84 1.84 -9.59
C VAL A 289 -3.03 1.04 -10.87
N LYS A 290 -4.28 0.73 -11.24
CA LYS A 290 -4.59 0.08 -12.52
C LYS A 290 -4.13 0.93 -13.71
N GLY A 291 -4.34 2.24 -13.66
CA GLY A 291 -3.85 3.18 -14.66
C GLY A 291 -2.32 3.13 -14.82
N ASP A 292 -1.60 3.09 -13.70
CA ASP A 292 -0.15 2.98 -13.70
C ASP A 292 0.32 1.62 -14.27
N ILE A 293 -0.30 0.51 -13.89
CA ILE A 293 0.00 -0.81 -14.46
C ILE A 293 -0.22 -0.82 -15.97
N ALA A 294 -1.36 -0.30 -16.44
CA ALA A 294 -1.68 -0.25 -17.87
C ALA A 294 -0.66 0.60 -18.64
N SER A 295 -0.23 1.75 -18.08
CA SER A 295 0.79 2.59 -18.69
C SER A 295 2.14 1.89 -18.78
N GLN A 296 2.56 1.15 -17.75
CA GLN A 296 3.81 0.38 -17.76
C GLN A 296 3.76 -0.79 -18.76
N ILE A 297 2.60 -1.46 -18.90
CA ILE A 297 2.42 -2.48 -19.95
C ILE A 297 2.55 -1.83 -21.36
N SER A 298 1.99 -0.63 -21.55
CA SER A 298 2.14 0.14 -22.79
C SER A 298 3.62 0.41 -23.10
N VAL A 299 4.40 0.84 -22.11
CA VAL A 299 5.85 1.04 -22.23
C VAL A 299 6.56 -0.25 -22.67
N GLY A 300 6.24 -1.39 -22.04
CA GLY A 300 6.80 -2.68 -22.41
C GLY A 300 6.53 -3.06 -23.87
N TYR A 301 5.30 -2.88 -24.36
CA TYR A 301 4.97 -3.14 -25.74
C TYR A 301 5.61 -2.13 -26.72
N ARG A 302 5.74 -0.87 -26.31
CA ARG A 302 6.45 0.16 -27.10
C ARG A 302 7.93 -0.20 -27.29
N MET A 303 8.62 -0.69 -26.25
CA MET A 303 10.00 -1.19 -26.36
C MET A 303 10.14 -2.33 -27.38
N LYS A 304 9.09 -3.17 -27.49
CA LYS A 304 9.01 -4.23 -28.50
C LYS A 304 8.59 -3.75 -29.89
N LYS A 305 8.23 -2.47 -30.05
CA LYS A 305 7.64 -1.89 -31.28
C LYS A 305 6.30 -2.54 -31.67
N ASP A 306 5.60 -3.13 -30.71
CA ASP A 306 4.24 -3.68 -30.89
C ASP A 306 3.20 -2.57 -30.71
N TRP A 307 3.06 -1.74 -31.70
CA TRP A 307 2.24 -0.53 -31.68
C TRP A 307 0.76 -0.79 -31.44
N MET A 308 0.24 -1.96 -31.87
CA MET A 308 -1.16 -2.31 -31.68
C MET A 308 -1.45 -2.53 -30.17
N ASN A 309 -0.62 -3.33 -29.51
CA ASN A 309 -0.77 -3.56 -28.08
C ASN A 309 -0.40 -2.31 -27.26
N THR A 310 0.59 -1.52 -27.70
CA THR A 310 0.90 -0.20 -27.10
C THR A 310 -0.34 0.69 -27.08
N PHE A 311 -1.02 0.84 -28.23
CA PHE A 311 -2.24 1.64 -28.34
C PHE A 311 -3.37 1.13 -27.43
N HIS A 312 -3.57 -0.19 -27.41
CA HIS A 312 -4.59 -0.80 -26.56
C HIS A 312 -4.37 -0.45 -25.08
N TRP A 313 -3.15 -0.61 -24.57
CA TRP A 313 -2.85 -0.40 -23.17
C TRP A 313 -2.74 1.09 -22.80
N ALA A 314 -2.23 1.93 -23.69
CA ALA A 314 -2.28 3.39 -23.52
C ALA A 314 -3.72 3.90 -23.41
N ASN A 315 -4.64 3.34 -24.20
CA ASN A 315 -6.06 3.68 -24.12
C ASN A 315 -6.69 3.24 -22.78
N GLN A 316 -6.35 2.04 -22.29
CA GLN A 316 -6.78 1.59 -20.97
C GLN A 316 -6.27 2.53 -19.86
N ALA A 317 -4.99 2.90 -19.90
CA ALA A 317 -4.40 3.83 -18.95
C ALA A 317 -5.08 5.22 -18.99
N ALA A 318 -5.28 5.77 -20.20
CA ALA A 318 -5.94 7.06 -20.39
C ALA A 318 -7.42 7.05 -19.93
N ALA A 319 -8.13 5.91 -20.10
CA ALA A 319 -9.49 5.73 -19.62
C ALA A 319 -9.58 5.75 -18.08
N LEU A 320 -8.51 5.31 -17.41
CA LEU A 320 -8.32 5.38 -15.95
C LEU A 320 -7.68 6.70 -15.48
N ASP A 321 -7.75 7.73 -16.32
CA ASP A 321 -7.24 9.07 -16.06
C ASP A 321 -5.72 9.14 -15.76
N ASN A 322 -4.93 8.15 -16.23
CA ASN A 322 -3.48 8.13 -16.08
C ASN A 322 -2.81 9.12 -17.03
N GLU A 323 -1.94 9.98 -16.51
CA GLU A 323 -1.26 11.05 -17.27
C GLU A 323 -0.35 10.48 -18.38
N THR A 324 0.46 9.47 -18.05
CA THR A 324 1.37 8.83 -19.01
C THR A 324 0.60 8.16 -20.15
N GLY A 325 -0.51 7.47 -19.81
CA GLY A 325 -1.39 6.88 -20.82
C GLY A 325 -1.99 7.91 -21.78
N MET A 326 -2.39 9.08 -21.27
CA MET A 326 -2.87 10.19 -22.11
C MET A 326 -1.79 10.73 -23.01
N ILE A 327 -0.57 10.88 -22.51
CA ILE A 327 0.59 11.34 -23.31
C ILE A 327 0.88 10.35 -24.42
N ASP A 328 1.03 9.06 -24.09
CA ASP A 328 1.30 8.01 -25.06
C ASP A 328 0.20 7.98 -26.14
N LEU A 329 -1.07 8.00 -25.74
CA LEU A 329 -2.20 8.00 -26.66
C LEU A 329 -2.21 9.25 -27.57
N GLY A 330 -1.93 10.41 -26.97
CA GLY A 330 -1.80 11.67 -27.71
C GLY A 330 -0.72 11.60 -28.78
N MET A 331 0.48 11.17 -28.42
CA MET A 331 1.61 11.01 -29.35
C MET A 331 1.32 9.97 -30.44
N MET A 332 0.67 8.84 -30.07
CA MET A 332 0.30 7.80 -31.05
C MET A 332 -0.67 8.35 -32.12
N HIS A 333 -1.63 9.18 -31.72
CA HIS A 333 -2.53 9.84 -32.66
C HIS A 333 -1.84 10.92 -33.54
N LEU A 334 -0.88 11.67 -32.98
CA LEU A 334 -0.14 12.67 -33.75
C LEU A 334 0.72 12.02 -34.85
N TYR A 335 1.40 10.92 -34.54
CA TYR A 335 2.39 10.31 -35.42
C TYR A 335 1.93 9.03 -36.12
N GLY A 336 0.72 8.52 -35.82
CA GLY A 336 0.17 7.35 -36.50
C GLY A 336 0.76 6.01 -36.01
N ASN A 337 1.28 5.95 -34.81
CA ASN A 337 1.83 4.74 -34.25
C ASN A 337 0.71 3.84 -33.71
N GLY A 338 0.39 2.71 -34.38
CA GLY A 338 -0.67 1.79 -33.99
C GLY A 338 -2.10 2.28 -34.23
N THR A 339 -2.28 3.50 -34.69
CA THR A 339 -3.56 4.13 -35.03
C THR A 339 -3.37 5.05 -36.23
N PRO A 340 -4.42 5.33 -37.07
CA PRO A 340 -4.33 6.35 -38.09
C PRO A 340 -4.01 7.73 -37.48
N VAL A 341 -3.22 8.52 -38.20
CA VAL A 341 -2.91 9.90 -37.80
C VAL A 341 -4.20 10.69 -37.62
N ASN A 342 -4.34 11.30 -36.43
CA ASN A 342 -5.43 12.20 -36.09
C ASN A 342 -4.93 13.31 -35.17
N HIS A 343 -4.53 14.44 -35.78
CA HIS A 343 -3.95 15.55 -35.01
C HIS A 343 -4.92 16.15 -34.00
N ASP A 344 -6.22 16.24 -34.31
CA ASP A 344 -7.21 16.80 -33.38
C ASP A 344 -7.34 15.95 -32.13
N GLU A 345 -7.42 14.63 -32.29
CA GLU A 345 -7.50 13.70 -31.17
C GLU A 345 -6.19 13.67 -30.35
N GLY A 346 -5.05 13.65 -31.03
CA GLY A 346 -3.73 13.71 -30.39
C GLY A 346 -3.56 14.96 -29.54
N LEU A 347 -3.89 16.13 -30.09
CA LEU A 347 -3.86 17.41 -29.38
C LEU A 347 -4.81 17.41 -28.18
N ARG A 348 -6.02 16.85 -28.32
CA ARG A 348 -7.01 16.77 -27.25
C ARG A 348 -6.46 15.99 -26.05
N TRP A 349 -5.81 14.86 -26.29
CA TRP A 349 -5.22 14.04 -25.23
C TRP A 349 -4.02 14.73 -24.57
N LEU A 350 -3.12 15.32 -25.34
CA LEU A 350 -1.98 16.03 -24.77
C LEU A 350 -2.40 17.28 -23.98
N VAL A 351 -3.39 18.05 -24.44
CA VAL A 351 -3.92 19.19 -23.69
C VAL A 351 -4.58 18.70 -22.40
N LYS A 352 -5.35 17.61 -22.45
CA LYS A 352 -5.94 17.01 -21.25
C LYS A 352 -4.86 16.59 -20.23
N ALA A 353 -3.77 15.96 -20.68
CA ALA A 353 -2.63 15.62 -19.83
C ALA A 353 -1.99 16.87 -19.19
N TYR A 354 -1.76 17.92 -20.02
CA TYR A 354 -1.21 19.18 -19.52
C TYR A 354 -2.09 19.86 -18.47
N GLU A 355 -3.41 19.83 -18.62
CA GLU A 355 -4.37 20.44 -17.71
C GLU A 355 -4.42 19.76 -16.34
N LYS A 356 -3.97 18.49 -16.23
CA LYS A 356 -3.80 17.80 -14.94
C LYS A 356 -2.73 18.47 -14.06
N LYS A 357 -1.82 19.25 -14.62
CA LYS A 357 -0.71 19.89 -13.92
C LYS A 357 0.15 18.92 -13.09
N GLY A 358 0.24 17.68 -13.56
CA GLY A 358 1.09 16.64 -12.97
C GLY A 358 2.58 16.90 -13.24
N PRO A 359 3.45 16.02 -12.78
CA PRO A 359 4.91 16.15 -12.93
C PRO A 359 5.36 16.25 -14.39
N GLN A 360 4.61 15.64 -15.31
CA GLN A 360 4.93 15.59 -16.75
C GLN A 360 4.39 16.80 -17.53
N ALA A 361 3.64 17.72 -16.91
CA ALA A 361 3.05 18.88 -17.60
C ALA A 361 4.09 19.73 -18.35
N LYS A 362 5.30 19.87 -17.80
CA LYS A 362 6.42 20.56 -18.44
C LYS A 362 6.86 19.91 -19.76
N ASP A 363 6.88 18.58 -19.78
CA ASP A 363 7.31 17.79 -20.94
C ASP A 363 6.20 17.74 -21.99
N VAL A 364 4.94 17.61 -21.56
CA VAL A 364 3.78 17.71 -22.47
C VAL A 364 3.74 19.06 -23.18
N ALA A 365 4.01 20.17 -22.47
CA ALA A 365 4.10 21.49 -23.10
C ALA A 365 5.24 21.54 -24.14
N ASN A 366 6.38 20.89 -23.88
CA ASN A 366 7.45 20.77 -24.85
C ASN A 366 7.02 19.97 -26.08
N TYR A 367 6.36 18.82 -25.91
CA TYR A 367 5.85 18.02 -27.03
C TYR A 367 4.85 18.79 -27.90
N LEU A 368 3.94 19.54 -27.26
CA LEU A 368 3.03 20.43 -28.00
C LEU A 368 3.78 21.51 -28.79
N GLY A 369 4.84 22.11 -28.22
CA GLY A 369 5.69 23.05 -28.89
C GLY A 369 6.36 22.47 -30.15
N ILE A 370 6.93 21.27 -30.00
CA ILE A 370 7.55 20.52 -31.10
C ILE A 370 6.52 20.22 -32.19
N PHE A 371 5.36 19.69 -31.85
CA PHE A 371 4.31 19.39 -32.82
C PHE A 371 3.85 20.62 -33.58
N PHE A 372 3.62 21.77 -32.92
CA PHE A 372 3.22 23.01 -33.60
C PHE A 372 4.32 23.54 -34.49
N GLN A 373 5.59 23.37 -34.13
CA GLN A 373 6.72 23.71 -35.01
C GLN A 373 6.76 22.82 -36.26
N GLU A 374 6.53 21.51 -36.14
CA GLU A 374 6.51 20.56 -37.25
C GLU A 374 5.42 20.89 -38.29
N ILE A 375 4.23 21.28 -37.83
CA ILE A 375 3.14 21.67 -38.72
C ILE A 375 3.23 23.13 -39.24
N GLY A 376 4.25 23.88 -38.82
CA GLY A 376 4.51 25.25 -39.26
C GLY A 376 3.75 26.35 -38.51
N ASP A 377 3.02 26.03 -37.41
CA ASP A 377 2.38 27.04 -36.57
C ASP A 377 3.39 27.58 -35.53
N MET A 378 4.31 28.42 -36.02
CA MET A 378 5.41 28.93 -35.19
C MET A 378 4.95 29.81 -34.01
N ALA A 379 3.79 30.46 -34.14
CA ALA A 379 3.24 31.27 -33.05
C ALA A 379 2.84 30.38 -31.84
N LYS A 380 2.15 29.27 -32.09
CA LYS A 380 1.80 28.33 -31.05
C LYS A 380 3.02 27.56 -30.54
N ALA A 381 3.96 27.21 -31.40
CA ALA A 381 5.21 26.57 -30.99
C ALA A 381 5.94 27.42 -29.93
N GLU A 382 6.15 28.72 -30.21
CA GLU A 382 6.77 29.65 -29.28
C GLU A 382 6.00 29.72 -27.95
N GLU A 383 4.67 29.80 -28.02
CA GLU A 383 3.82 29.87 -26.83
C GLU A 383 3.99 28.61 -25.95
N TRP A 384 3.95 27.43 -26.55
CA TRP A 384 4.07 26.17 -25.81
C TRP A 384 5.48 25.95 -25.25
N TYR A 385 6.54 26.29 -25.96
CA TYR A 385 7.90 26.27 -25.43
C TYR A 385 8.06 27.24 -24.27
N LYS A 386 7.46 28.43 -24.29
CA LYS A 386 7.45 29.36 -23.16
C LYS A 386 6.72 28.76 -21.92
N ARG A 387 5.61 28.06 -22.14
CA ARG A 387 4.88 27.37 -21.07
C ARG A 387 5.73 26.27 -20.45
N SER A 388 6.40 25.45 -21.29
CA SER A 388 7.31 24.39 -20.83
C SER A 388 8.47 24.98 -20.03
N ALA A 389 9.13 26.03 -20.54
CA ALA A 389 10.21 26.72 -19.85
C ALA A 389 9.77 27.35 -18.51
N ALA A 390 8.55 27.91 -18.45
CA ALA A 390 7.98 28.46 -17.22
C ALA A 390 7.71 27.41 -16.14
N LEU A 391 7.48 26.14 -16.55
CA LEU A 391 7.34 24.99 -15.65
C LEU A 391 8.70 24.37 -15.29
N GLY A 392 9.82 24.96 -15.73
CA GLY A 392 11.17 24.52 -15.40
C GLY A 392 11.70 23.37 -16.24
N SER A 393 11.15 23.14 -17.46
CA SER A 393 11.71 22.16 -18.41
C SER A 393 13.00 22.68 -19.04
N ASP A 394 14.11 21.98 -18.84
CA ASP A 394 15.39 22.22 -19.50
C ASP A 394 15.28 22.03 -21.02
N TRP A 395 14.59 20.97 -21.48
CA TRP A 395 14.28 20.75 -22.89
C TRP A 395 13.42 21.87 -23.50
N GLY A 396 12.40 22.34 -22.74
CA GLY A 396 11.58 23.47 -23.18
C GLY A 396 12.38 24.78 -23.31
N MET A 397 13.32 25.03 -22.37
CA MET A 397 14.24 26.17 -22.45
C MET A 397 15.21 26.04 -23.61
N MET A 398 15.77 24.84 -23.85
CA MET A 398 16.65 24.56 -24.96
C MET A 398 15.93 24.79 -26.29
N ASN A 399 14.77 24.20 -26.50
CA ASN A 399 14.01 24.33 -27.72
C ASN A 399 13.59 25.78 -27.97
N LEU A 400 13.25 26.55 -26.93
CA LEU A 400 12.97 27.98 -27.05
C LEU A 400 14.23 28.78 -27.44
N GLY A 401 15.40 28.42 -26.90
CA GLY A 401 16.68 28.98 -27.26
C GLY A 401 17.01 28.75 -28.76
N LEU A 402 16.90 27.50 -29.22
CA LEU A 402 17.08 27.12 -30.60
C LEU A 402 16.06 27.82 -31.54
N PHE A 403 14.80 27.93 -31.06
CA PHE A 403 13.74 28.64 -31.78
C PHE A 403 14.14 30.09 -32.11
N TYR A 404 14.71 30.82 -31.16
CA TYR A 404 15.20 32.18 -31.37
C TYR A 404 16.53 32.20 -32.15
N GLN A 405 17.43 31.24 -31.97
CA GLN A 405 18.69 31.15 -32.68
C GLN A 405 18.48 31.03 -34.21
N HIS A 406 17.52 30.20 -34.59
CA HIS A 406 17.22 29.95 -36.02
C HIS A 406 16.23 30.94 -36.61
N GLY A 407 15.69 31.88 -35.85
CA GLY A 407 14.72 32.85 -36.34
C GLY A 407 13.44 32.19 -36.89
N LEU A 408 12.97 31.11 -36.27
CA LEU A 408 11.83 30.32 -36.75
C LEU A 408 10.52 31.13 -36.82
N TYR A 409 10.43 32.23 -36.09
CA TYR A 409 9.31 33.16 -36.13
C TYR A 409 9.81 34.61 -36.19
N GLY A 410 10.48 34.97 -37.32
CA GLY A 410 11.05 36.30 -37.56
C GLY A 410 12.55 36.27 -37.82
N GLU A 411 13.25 37.35 -37.51
CA GLU A 411 14.71 37.40 -37.60
C GLU A 411 15.38 36.65 -36.42
N PRO A 412 16.56 36.04 -36.60
CA PRO A 412 17.31 35.40 -35.51
C PRO A 412 17.59 36.38 -34.36
N ASP A 413 17.26 35.98 -33.13
CA ASP A 413 17.53 36.74 -31.90
C ASP A 413 18.56 35.99 -31.04
N LEU A 414 19.82 36.17 -31.39
CA LEU A 414 20.93 35.48 -30.69
C LEU A 414 21.05 35.88 -29.22
N LYS A 415 20.58 37.06 -28.83
CA LYS A 415 20.58 37.47 -27.42
C LYS A 415 19.59 36.65 -26.61
N ARG A 416 18.34 36.57 -27.07
CA ARG A 416 17.33 35.73 -26.38
C ARG A 416 17.69 34.25 -26.42
N ALA A 417 18.24 33.80 -27.58
CA ALA A 417 18.72 32.43 -27.70
C ALA A 417 19.70 32.08 -26.59
N LYS A 418 20.74 32.89 -26.42
CA LYS A 418 21.77 32.71 -25.39
C LYS A 418 21.17 32.74 -23.98
N GLU A 419 20.29 33.70 -23.69
CA GLU A 419 19.64 33.82 -22.38
C GLU A 419 18.86 32.54 -22.02
N TRP A 420 18.15 31.92 -22.94
CA TRP A 420 17.38 30.69 -22.69
C TRP A 420 18.25 29.44 -22.59
N LEU A 421 19.29 29.33 -23.44
CA LEU A 421 20.26 28.22 -23.36
C LEU A 421 21.05 28.27 -22.06
N GLU A 422 21.48 29.45 -21.58
CA GLU A 422 22.12 29.59 -20.27
C GLU A 422 21.20 29.19 -19.07
N LYS A 423 19.89 29.53 -19.18
CA LYS A 423 18.91 29.08 -18.18
C LYS A 423 18.73 27.55 -18.19
N ALA A 424 18.72 26.93 -19.38
CA ALA A 424 18.59 25.47 -19.48
C ALA A 424 19.79 24.76 -18.78
N ILE A 425 21.02 25.27 -18.98
CA ILE A 425 22.21 24.74 -18.26
C ILE A 425 22.08 24.91 -16.73
N ALA A 426 21.55 26.05 -16.29
CA ALA A 426 21.43 26.36 -14.85
C ALA A 426 20.46 25.43 -14.12
N VAL A 427 19.57 24.73 -14.83
CA VAL A 427 18.67 23.73 -14.26
C VAL A 427 19.42 22.41 -13.95
N HIS A 428 20.61 22.17 -14.57
CA HIS A 428 21.36 20.91 -14.44
C HIS A 428 20.51 19.66 -14.77
N GLY A 429 19.68 19.78 -15.81
CA GLY A 429 18.82 18.70 -16.26
C GLY A 429 19.46 17.84 -17.37
N ASP A 430 18.66 16.95 -17.96
CA ASP A 430 19.12 16.00 -18.99
C ASP A 430 19.60 16.69 -20.28
N ALA A 431 19.10 17.90 -20.59
CA ALA A 431 19.49 18.66 -21.77
C ALA A 431 20.85 19.37 -21.64
N GLU A 432 21.52 19.37 -20.48
CA GLU A 432 22.73 20.21 -20.25
C GLU A 432 23.84 19.95 -21.27
N ALA A 433 24.10 18.69 -21.62
CA ALA A 433 25.15 18.33 -22.58
C ALA A 433 24.87 18.84 -23.97
N ASP A 434 23.62 18.71 -24.42
CA ASP A 434 23.17 19.15 -25.74
C ASP A 434 23.17 20.68 -25.84
N VAL A 435 22.72 21.36 -24.80
CA VAL A 435 22.74 22.83 -24.72
C VAL A 435 24.16 23.38 -24.76
N ARG A 436 25.12 22.75 -24.06
CA ARG A 436 26.53 23.15 -24.11
C ARG A 436 27.10 23.02 -25.52
N ALA A 437 26.78 21.92 -26.22
CA ALA A 437 27.19 21.70 -27.60
C ALA A 437 26.62 22.77 -28.56
N GLU A 438 25.36 23.17 -28.37
CA GLU A 438 24.75 24.22 -29.19
C GLU A 438 25.31 25.62 -28.90
N LEU A 439 25.61 25.96 -27.64
CA LEU A 439 26.28 27.22 -27.32
C LEU A 439 27.70 27.30 -27.90
N GLU A 440 28.43 26.20 -27.94
CA GLU A 440 29.75 26.15 -28.58
C GLU A 440 29.66 26.37 -30.11
N LYS A 441 28.66 25.79 -30.77
CA LYS A 441 28.38 26.03 -32.19
C LYS A 441 27.99 27.49 -32.46
N GLY A 442 27.17 28.09 -31.59
CA GLY A 442 26.73 29.49 -31.71
C GLY A 442 27.85 30.51 -31.41
N SER A 443 28.85 30.14 -30.60
CA SER A 443 30.03 31.00 -30.36
C SER A 443 31.06 30.98 -31.50
N ALA A 444 30.96 30.00 -32.39
CA ALA A 444 31.76 29.92 -33.62
C ALA A 444 31.07 30.62 -34.83
N CYS A 445 30.42 31.79 -34.59
CA CYS A 445 29.79 32.55 -35.65
C CYS A 445 30.87 33.01 -36.65
N PRO A 446 30.84 32.56 -37.94
CA PRO A 446 31.72 33.12 -38.95
C PRO A 446 31.30 34.55 -39.24
N GLU A 447 32.29 35.42 -39.49
CA GLU A 447 32.10 36.78 -40.01
C GLU A 447 31.07 36.76 -41.14
N ILE A 448 30.10 37.67 -41.09
CA ILE A 448 29.03 37.86 -42.07
C ILE A 448 29.69 38.12 -43.44
N HIS A 449 29.74 37.11 -44.28
CA HIS A 449 29.87 37.30 -45.74
C HIS A 449 28.45 37.46 -46.29
N ASP A 450 28.23 38.62 -46.93
CA ASP A 450 27.02 39.01 -47.67
C ASP A 450 26.77 38.09 -48.90
N ASP A 451 26.43 36.85 -48.69
CA ASP A 451 25.82 35.96 -49.67
C ASP A 451 24.41 35.59 -49.27
N PRO A 452 23.43 35.67 -50.20
CA PRO A 452 22.04 35.32 -49.86
C PRO A 452 21.94 33.87 -49.41
N PRO A 453 21.10 33.57 -48.44
CA PRO A 453 21.05 32.23 -47.85
C PRO A 453 20.64 31.20 -48.90
N LYS A 454 21.57 30.31 -49.24
CA LYS A 454 21.22 29.02 -49.82
C LYS A 454 20.32 28.34 -48.82
N GLU A 455 19.19 27.78 -49.28
CA GLU A 455 18.31 26.93 -48.50
C GLU A 455 19.16 25.97 -47.64
N ALA A 456 19.31 26.29 -46.35
CA ALA A 456 19.94 25.41 -45.40
C ALA A 456 19.09 24.15 -45.35
N ALA A 457 19.70 23.04 -45.75
CA ALA A 457 19.12 21.73 -45.54
C ALA A 457 18.63 21.66 -44.07
N ARG A 458 17.32 21.50 -43.90
CA ARG A 458 16.71 21.19 -42.63
C ARG A 458 17.36 19.88 -42.13
N GLU A 459 18.33 19.97 -41.24
CA GLU A 459 18.65 18.79 -40.40
C GLU A 459 17.37 18.50 -39.61
N GLU A 460 16.60 17.54 -40.12
CA GLU A 460 15.52 16.92 -39.38
C GLU A 460 16.12 16.37 -38.06
N ILE A 461 15.89 17.10 -36.98
CA ILE A 461 16.03 16.47 -35.65
C ILE A 461 15.00 15.36 -35.66
N ASP A 462 15.47 14.12 -35.83
CA ASP A 462 14.63 12.94 -35.91
C ASP A 462 14.03 12.67 -34.50
N LEU A 463 12.96 13.41 -34.18
CA LEU A 463 12.19 13.28 -32.97
C LEU A 463 11.56 11.88 -32.83
N LYS A 464 11.49 11.10 -33.92
CA LYS A 464 11.14 9.69 -33.88
C LYS A 464 12.16 8.86 -33.09
N SER A 465 13.43 9.30 -32.98
CA SER A 465 14.46 8.60 -32.23
C SER A 465 14.30 8.74 -30.71
N LEU A 466 13.64 9.77 -30.18
CA LEU A 466 13.35 9.96 -28.75
C LEU A 466 12.17 9.11 -28.28
N TYR A 467 11.35 8.62 -29.23
CA TYR A 467 10.25 7.68 -28.97
C TYR A 467 10.53 6.28 -29.57
N MET A 468 11.72 6.02 -30.06
CA MET A 468 12.26 4.72 -30.41
C MET A 468 13.22 4.25 -29.32
#